data_79102cd1ededfdab18d7d96a401b993c
#
_entry.id   79102cd1ededfdab18d7d96a401b993c
#
_cell.length_a   1.000
_cell.length_b   1.000
_cell.length_c   1.000
_cell.angle_alpha   90.00
_cell.angle_beta   90.00
_cell.angle_gamma   90.00
#
_symmetry.space_group_name_H-M   'P 1'
#
loop_
_entity.id
_entity.type
_entity.pdbx_description
1 polymer ?
#
loop_
_entity_poly.entity_id
_entity_poly.type
_entity_poly.pdbx_seq_one_letter_code
_entity_poly.pdbx_strand_id
1 'polypeptide(L)'
;GPCNGLMFNREGELVACDMGGQLVASNVATKEKRVLAGEFEGQRFNAPNDLVIDAAGGIYFTDPMFRAPQPLPQRVQGVYYRSADGKVTRVVTDAPAPNGVLLSRDEKILYVLPSMSAEMQAYPLEAPGQLGEMRVFCKVKNPPGRDNGGCDGATIDEHGNLYLTTALGLQVFGPSGEALGVIEVPEQPSNCTFGGPDGKTLYVTARTSLYSFKMLVKGH
;
A
#
# COMPACT_ATOMS: atom_id res chain seq x y z
N GLY A 1 -10.22 9.72 13.47
CA GLY A 1 -10.35 8.27 13.54
C GLY A 1 -8.99 7.61 13.55
N PRO A 2 -8.90 6.29 13.73
CA PRO A 2 -7.64 5.57 13.60
C PRO A 2 -7.14 5.63 12.15
N CYS A 3 -5.87 5.99 11.97
CA CYS A 3 -5.21 5.99 10.66
C CYS A 3 -4.49 4.66 10.44
N ASN A 4 -4.29 4.30 9.17
CA ASN A 4 -3.52 3.13 8.75
C ASN A 4 -2.37 3.57 7.84
N GLY A 5 -2.43 3.42 6.51
CA GLY A 5 -1.40 3.84 5.59
C GLY A 5 -1.09 5.34 5.71
N LEU A 6 0.20 5.68 5.67
CA LEU A 6 0.71 7.04 5.86
C LEU A 6 1.81 7.33 4.85
N MET A 7 1.75 8.50 4.19
CA MET A 7 2.80 8.97 3.31
C MET A 7 2.87 10.50 3.32
N PHE A 8 4.06 11.07 3.29
CA PHE A 8 4.23 12.51 3.10
C PHE A 8 4.02 12.89 1.64
N ASN A 9 3.24 13.94 1.39
CA ASN A 9 3.16 14.55 0.08
C ASN A 9 4.33 15.55 -0.15
N ARG A 10 4.40 16.11 -1.34
CA ARG A 10 5.47 17.07 -1.71
C ARG A 10 5.41 18.38 -0.94
N GLU A 11 4.24 18.74 -0.44
CA GLU A 11 4.01 19.92 0.39
C GLU A 11 4.42 19.69 1.86
N GLY A 12 4.87 18.48 2.21
CA GLY A 12 5.26 18.11 3.57
C GLY A 12 4.08 17.85 4.51
N GLU A 13 2.87 17.67 3.97
CA GLU A 13 1.72 17.22 4.74
C GLU A 13 1.73 15.69 4.86
N LEU A 14 1.33 15.17 5.99
CA LEU A 14 1.11 13.75 6.21
C LEU A 14 -0.26 13.35 5.67
N VAL A 15 -0.28 12.64 4.55
CA VAL A 15 -1.49 12.02 4.00
C VAL A 15 -1.74 10.70 4.70
N ALA A 16 -2.98 10.43 5.05
CA ALA A 16 -3.38 9.26 5.81
C ALA A 16 -4.68 8.63 5.29
N CYS A 17 -4.70 7.30 5.27
CA CYS A 17 -5.92 6.53 5.20
C CYS A 17 -6.59 6.56 6.57
N ASP A 18 -7.66 7.33 6.73
CA ASP A 18 -8.49 7.36 7.94
C ASP A 18 -9.56 6.26 7.83
N MET A 19 -9.46 5.25 8.69
CA MET A 19 -10.39 4.11 8.72
C MET A 19 -11.84 4.52 9.02
N GLY A 20 -12.08 5.78 9.38
CA GLY A 20 -13.39 6.40 9.41
C GLY A 20 -14.01 6.62 8.02
N GLY A 21 -13.37 6.15 6.93
CA GLY A 21 -13.86 6.22 5.56
C GLY A 21 -13.41 7.47 4.81
N GLN A 22 -12.19 7.93 5.04
CA GLN A 22 -11.69 9.16 4.42
C GLN A 22 -10.19 9.04 4.08
N LEU A 23 -9.75 9.78 3.05
CA LEU A 23 -8.37 10.23 2.93
C LEU A 23 -8.25 11.62 3.53
N VAL A 24 -7.19 11.85 4.30
CA VAL A 24 -6.94 13.12 4.96
C VAL A 24 -5.50 13.56 4.77
N ALA A 25 -5.26 14.87 4.74
CA ALA A 25 -3.93 15.46 4.84
C ALA A 25 -3.83 16.26 6.14
N SER A 26 -2.69 16.18 6.80
CA SER A 26 -2.44 16.86 8.05
C SER A 26 -1.09 17.58 8.01
N ASN A 27 -1.09 18.86 8.37
CA ASN A 27 0.15 19.56 8.65
C ASN A 27 0.66 19.11 10.01
N VAL A 28 1.84 18.47 10.05
CA VAL A 28 2.38 17.88 11.29
C VAL A 28 2.79 18.93 12.33
N ALA A 29 3.09 20.15 11.90
CA ALA A 29 3.47 21.25 12.80
C ALA A 29 2.26 21.95 13.41
N THR A 30 1.29 22.39 12.58
CA THR A 30 0.10 23.14 13.02
C THR A 30 -1.01 22.22 13.53
N LYS A 31 -0.97 20.93 13.21
CA LYS A 31 -2.01 19.92 13.48
C LYS A 31 -3.32 20.17 12.70
N GLU A 32 -3.32 21.10 11.77
CA GLU A 32 -4.46 21.31 10.88
C GLU A 32 -4.66 20.08 10.00
N LYS A 33 -5.93 19.68 9.87
CA LYS A 33 -6.35 18.51 9.11
C LYS A 33 -7.39 18.91 8.09
N ARG A 34 -7.27 18.40 6.86
CA ARG A 34 -8.27 18.57 5.80
C ARG A 34 -8.60 17.22 5.17
N VAL A 35 -9.86 17.07 4.74
CA VAL A 35 -10.30 15.88 4.00
C VAL A 35 -9.91 16.04 2.54
N LEU A 36 -9.24 15.02 1.98
CA LEU A 36 -8.88 14.96 0.57
C LEU A 36 -9.96 14.25 -0.25
N ALA A 37 -10.53 13.17 0.30
CA ALA A 37 -11.64 12.42 -0.26
C ALA A 37 -12.41 11.75 0.87
N GLY A 38 -13.73 11.82 0.86
CA GLY A 38 -14.60 11.23 1.89
C GLY A 38 -15.63 10.26 1.33
N GLU A 39 -15.83 10.27 0.01
CA GLU A 39 -16.85 9.46 -0.65
C GLU A 39 -16.50 9.16 -2.11
N PHE A 40 -17.19 8.16 -2.64
CA PHE A 40 -17.24 7.85 -4.06
C PHE A 40 -18.69 7.49 -4.43
N GLU A 41 -19.23 8.13 -5.49
CA GLU A 41 -20.63 7.96 -5.94
C GLU A 41 -21.67 8.18 -4.82
N GLY A 42 -21.45 9.19 -3.96
CA GLY A 42 -22.35 9.55 -2.86
C GLY A 42 -22.33 8.57 -1.67
N GLN A 43 -21.42 7.64 -1.64
CA GLN A 43 -21.22 6.70 -0.53
C GLN A 43 -19.84 6.88 0.08
N ARG A 44 -19.74 6.86 1.42
CA ARG A 44 -18.45 6.88 2.11
C ARG A 44 -17.60 5.66 1.72
N PHE A 45 -16.29 5.77 1.80
CA PHE A 45 -15.41 4.61 1.67
C PHE A 45 -15.64 3.60 2.79
N ASN A 46 -15.25 2.33 2.54
CA ASN A 46 -15.37 1.26 3.53
C ASN A 46 -14.50 1.56 4.75
N ALA A 47 -13.20 1.41 4.62
CA ALA A 47 -12.18 1.76 5.59
C ALA A 47 -10.82 1.85 4.86
N PRO A 48 -10.45 2.99 4.26
CA PRO A 48 -9.19 3.16 3.55
C PRO A 48 -8.01 2.61 4.34
N ASN A 49 -7.14 1.85 3.67
CA ASN A 49 -6.13 1.04 4.34
C ASN A 49 -4.71 1.50 4.03
N ASP A 50 -4.27 1.45 2.78
CA ASP A 50 -2.92 1.85 2.39
C ASP A 50 -2.97 2.80 1.19
N LEU A 51 -1.89 3.55 0.96
CA LEU A 51 -1.82 4.55 -0.09
C LEU A 51 -0.42 4.71 -0.67
N VAL A 52 -0.37 5.16 -1.93
CA VAL A 52 0.84 5.66 -2.58
C VAL A 52 0.51 6.92 -3.37
N ILE A 53 1.42 7.89 -3.36
CA ILE A 53 1.28 9.18 -4.04
C ILE A 53 2.17 9.18 -5.28
N ASP A 54 1.61 9.50 -6.44
CA ASP A 54 2.36 9.60 -7.70
C ASP A 54 3.08 10.96 -7.84
N ALA A 55 3.94 11.06 -8.84
CA ALA A 55 4.70 12.27 -9.14
C ALA A 55 3.83 13.48 -9.50
N ALA A 56 2.61 13.25 -9.97
CA ALA A 56 1.65 14.30 -10.29
C ALA A 56 0.84 14.79 -9.07
N GLY A 57 1.01 14.15 -7.89
CA GLY A 57 0.26 14.43 -6.66
C GLY A 57 -1.08 13.70 -6.60
N GLY A 58 -1.32 12.75 -7.49
CA GLY A 58 -2.44 11.82 -7.40
C GLY A 58 -2.20 10.74 -6.34
N ILE A 59 -3.26 10.14 -5.82
CA ILE A 59 -3.18 9.19 -4.71
C ILE A 59 -3.92 7.91 -5.11
N TYR A 60 -3.20 6.79 -5.17
CA TYR A 60 -3.82 5.47 -5.19
C TYR A 60 -4.02 5.01 -3.74
N PHE A 61 -5.18 4.45 -3.43
CA PHE A 61 -5.43 3.92 -2.10
C PHE A 61 -6.36 2.71 -2.15
N THR A 62 -6.14 1.81 -1.21
CA THR A 62 -6.95 0.60 -1.04
C THR A 62 -8.09 0.84 -0.06
N ASP A 63 -9.25 0.23 -0.32
CA ASP A 63 -10.45 0.34 0.50
C ASP A 63 -11.08 -1.04 0.74
N PRO A 64 -10.43 -1.88 1.56
CA PRO A 64 -10.89 -3.23 1.85
C PRO A 64 -12.03 -3.27 2.86
N MET A 65 -12.41 -4.50 3.25
CA MET A 65 -13.43 -4.75 4.27
C MET A 65 -12.91 -4.64 5.72
N PHE A 66 -11.60 -4.52 5.93
CA PHE A 66 -11.01 -4.54 7.26
C PHE A 66 -11.50 -3.38 8.11
N ARG A 67 -12.14 -3.69 9.26
CA ARG A 67 -12.78 -2.70 10.16
C ARG A 67 -13.85 -1.82 9.51
N ALA A 68 -14.27 -2.17 8.29
CA ALA A 68 -15.37 -1.48 7.64
C ALA A 68 -16.71 -1.79 8.32
N PRO A 69 -17.67 -0.86 8.32
CA PRO A 69 -19.02 -1.15 8.76
C PRO A 69 -19.68 -2.18 7.85
N GLN A 70 -20.66 -2.91 8.40
CA GLN A 70 -21.44 -3.89 7.62
C GLN A 70 -22.90 -3.44 7.53
N PRO A 71 -23.53 -3.53 6.35
CA PRO A 71 -22.95 -3.90 5.05
C PRO A 71 -21.89 -2.88 4.58
N LEU A 72 -20.97 -3.30 3.69
CA LEU A 72 -19.95 -2.41 3.14
C LEU A 72 -20.58 -1.21 2.45
N PRO A 73 -20.20 0.04 2.81
CA PRO A 73 -20.75 1.24 2.19
C PRO A 73 -20.56 1.26 0.68
N GLN A 74 -19.39 0.86 0.19
CA GLN A 74 -19.09 0.79 -1.24
C GLN A 74 -19.57 -0.51 -1.92
N ARG A 75 -20.17 -1.46 -1.16
CA ARG A 75 -20.66 -2.78 -1.63
C ARG A 75 -19.59 -3.69 -2.21
N VAL A 76 -18.41 -3.18 -2.53
CA VAL A 76 -17.23 -3.89 -3.03
C VAL A 76 -15.99 -3.42 -2.28
N GLN A 77 -14.97 -4.25 -2.28
CA GLN A 77 -13.63 -3.85 -1.91
C GLN A 77 -12.94 -3.32 -3.16
N GLY A 78 -12.16 -2.25 -3.06
CA GLY A 78 -11.59 -1.63 -4.25
C GLY A 78 -10.25 -0.96 -4.04
N VAL A 79 -9.63 -0.62 -5.16
CA VAL A 79 -8.55 0.37 -5.21
C VAL A 79 -9.07 1.59 -5.94
N TYR A 80 -8.77 2.75 -5.43
CA TYR A 80 -9.21 4.03 -5.97
C TYR A 80 -8.01 4.88 -6.35
N TYR A 81 -8.22 5.77 -7.29
CA TYR A 81 -7.31 6.86 -7.63
C TYR A 81 -8.00 8.20 -7.39
N ARG A 82 -7.38 9.04 -6.59
CA ARG A 82 -7.73 10.44 -6.44
C ARG A 82 -6.71 11.28 -7.20
N SER A 83 -7.12 11.91 -8.29
CA SER A 83 -6.26 12.82 -9.05
C SER A 83 -5.90 14.08 -8.27
N ALA A 84 -4.86 14.78 -8.67
CA ALA A 84 -4.39 16.00 -7.98
C ALA A 84 -5.49 17.09 -7.89
N ASP A 85 -6.39 17.19 -8.86
CA ASP A 85 -7.55 18.09 -8.88
C ASP A 85 -8.73 17.61 -8.00
N GLY A 86 -8.61 16.44 -7.36
CA GLY A 86 -9.58 15.92 -6.39
C GLY A 86 -10.61 14.94 -6.94
N LYS A 87 -10.61 14.65 -8.24
CA LYS A 87 -11.52 13.64 -8.82
C LYS A 87 -11.15 12.25 -8.33
N VAL A 88 -12.12 11.47 -7.88
CA VAL A 88 -11.94 10.08 -7.48
C VAL A 88 -12.48 9.14 -8.56
N THR A 89 -11.72 8.09 -8.84
CA THR A 89 -12.09 7.00 -9.75
C THR A 89 -11.80 5.66 -9.07
N ARG A 90 -12.69 4.70 -9.18
CA ARG A 90 -12.43 3.31 -8.76
C ARG A 90 -11.68 2.60 -9.88
N VAL A 91 -10.47 2.14 -9.62
CA VAL A 91 -9.56 1.58 -10.65
C VAL A 91 -9.43 0.07 -10.57
N VAL A 92 -9.70 -0.56 -9.42
CA VAL A 92 -9.72 -2.03 -9.24
C VAL A 92 -10.93 -2.43 -8.41
N THR A 93 -11.60 -3.53 -8.77
CA THR A 93 -12.81 -4.04 -8.09
C THR A 93 -12.74 -5.54 -7.74
N ASP A 94 -11.70 -6.23 -8.15
CA ASP A 94 -11.59 -7.70 -8.10
C ASP A 94 -10.41 -8.21 -7.26
N ALA A 95 -9.69 -7.31 -6.57
CA ALA A 95 -8.63 -7.71 -5.64
C ALA A 95 -9.22 -8.25 -4.34
N PRO A 96 -8.92 -9.51 -3.93
CA PRO A 96 -9.47 -10.10 -2.71
C PRO A 96 -8.81 -9.53 -1.45
N ALA A 97 -9.49 -8.60 -0.79
CA ALA A 97 -9.02 -7.82 0.35
C ALA A 97 -7.73 -7.03 0.02
N PRO A 98 -7.82 -6.02 -0.90
CA PRO A 98 -6.65 -5.22 -1.27
C PRO A 98 -6.10 -4.51 -0.04
N ASN A 99 -4.79 -4.67 0.22
CA ASN A 99 -4.11 -4.11 1.37
C ASN A 99 -3.00 -3.18 0.88
N GLY A 100 -1.74 -3.61 0.85
CA GLY A 100 -0.65 -2.79 0.36
C GLY A 100 -0.83 -2.34 -1.10
N VAL A 101 -0.41 -1.12 -1.40
CA VAL A 101 -0.38 -0.55 -2.74
C VAL A 101 0.88 0.26 -2.93
N LEU A 102 1.58 0.08 -4.06
CA LEU A 102 2.77 0.86 -4.37
C LEU A 102 2.96 1.01 -5.89
N LEU A 103 3.77 1.99 -6.28
CA LEU A 103 4.16 2.23 -7.66
C LEU A 103 5.56 1.66 -7.95
N SER A 104 5.80 1.23 -9.18
CA SER A 104 7.16 1.02 -9.67
C SER A 104 7.91 2.35 -9.68
N ARG A 105 9.26 2.28 -9.69
CA ARG A 105 10.12 3.48 -9.66
C ARG A 105 9.88 4.46 -10.81
N ASP A 106 9.51 3.96 -11.97
CA ASP A 106 9.18 4.75 -13.16
C ASP A 106 7.68 5.10 -13.25
N GLU A 107 6.92 4.75 -12.23
CA GLU A 107 5.46 4.94 -12.12
C GLU A 107 4.67 4.35 -13.29
N LYS A 108 5.19 3.29 -13.93
CA LYS A 108 4.50 2.61 -15.02
C LYS A 108 3.72 1.38 -14.60
N ILE A 109 3.86 0.97 -13.35
CA ILE A 109 3.16 -0.21 -12.80
C ILE A 109 2.60 0.16 -11.43
N LEU A 110 1.32 -0.11 -11.22
CA LEU A 110 0.70 -0.14 -9.91
C LEU A 110 0.71 -1.58 -9.41
N TYR A 111 1.31 -1.81 -8.25
CA TYR A 111 1.24 -3.09 -7.54
C TYR A 111 0.14 -3.04 -6.49
N VAL A 112 -0.65 -4.10 -6.42
CA VAL A 112 -1.68 -4.29 -5.39
C VAL A 112 -1.43 -5.61 -4.70
N LEU A 113 -1.45 -5.59 -3.37
CA LEU A 113 -1.16 -6.73 -2.52
C LEU A 113 -2.43 -7.21 -1.81
N PRO A 114 -3.13 -8.20 -2.38
CA PRO A 114 -4.31 -8.76 -1.72
C PRO A 114 -3.92 -9.61 -0.52
N SER A 115 -4.49 -9.34 0.67
CA SER A 115 -4.22 -10.15 1.88
C SER A 115 -4.78 -11.57 1.80
N MET A 116 -5.86 -11.76 1.03
CA MET A 116 -6.55 -13.06 0.89
C MET A 116 -6.17 -13.80 -0.38
N SER A 117 -4.96 -13.53 -0.92
CA SER A 117 -4.38 -14.24 -2.06
C SER A 117 -2.90 -14.51 -1.82
N ALA A 118 -2.37 -15.54 -2.48
CA ALA A 118 -0.93 -15.72 -2.63
C ALA A 118 -0.38 -14.95 -3.85
N GLU A 119 -1.24 -14.52 -4.76
CA GLU A 119 -0.87 -13.85 -5.99
C GLU A 119 -0.94 -12.32 -5.80
N MET A 120 0.21 -11.67 -5.99
CA MET A 120 0.30 -10.22 -5.99
C MET A 120 0.05 -9.70 -7.40
N GLN A 121 -0.74 -8.65 -7.49
CA GLN A 121 -1.22 -8.10 -8.76
C GLN A 121 -0.35 -6.95 -9.24
N ALA A 122 -0.15 -6.85 -10.55
CA ALA A 122 0.49 -5.72 -11.21
C ALA A 122 -0.39 -5.23 -12.37
N TYR A 123 -0.58 -3.93 -12.40
CA TYR A 123 -1.36 -3.24 -13.43
C TYR A 123 -0.44 -2.26 -14.15
N PRO A 124 -0.21 -2.39 -15.47
CA PRO A 124 0.42 -1.35 -16.26
C PRO A 124 -0.36 -0.04 -16.15
N LEU A 125 0.34 1.07 -16.00
CA LEU A 125 -0.25 2.41 -16.00
C LEU A 125 -0.15 3.01 -17.40
N GLU A 126 -1.29 3.16 -18.06
CA GLU A 126 -1.40 3.84 -19.35
C GLU A 126 -1.36 5.37 -19.16
N ALA A 127 -1.95 5.84 -18.07
CA ALA A 127 -1.88 7.20 -17.56
C ALA A 127 -2.25 7.19 -16.06
N PRO A 128 -2.02 8.29 -15.31
CA PRO A 128 -2.46 8.40 -13.92
C PRO A 128 -3.95 8.05 -13.77
N GLY A 129 -4.25 7.04 -12.96
CA GLY A 129 -5.62 6.52 -12.76
C GLY A 129 -6.19 5.70 -13.90
N GLN A 130 -5.42 5.37 -14.93
CA GLN A 130 -5.82 4.52 -16.05
C GLN A 130 -4.95 3.26 -16.07
N LEU A 131 -5.56 2.12 -15.73
CA LEU A 131 -4.88 0.84 -15.60
C LEU A 131 -5.10 0.00 -16.87
N GLY A 132 -4.03 -0.63 -17.34
CA GLY A 132 -4.12 -1.71 -18.31
C GLY A 132 -4.52 -3.04 -17.66
N GLU A 133 -4.42 -4.13 -18.42
CA GLU A 133 -4.82 -5.46 -17.98
C GLU A 133 -3.96 -5.97 -16.82
N MET A 134 -4.61 -6.53 -15.81
CA MET A 134 -3.97 -7.12 -14.63
C MET A 134 -3.13 -8.34 -15.01
N ARG A 135 -1.95 -8.44 -14.42
CA ARG A 135 -1.12 -9.64 -14.44
C ARG A 135 -0.68 -10.03 -13.03
N VAL A 136 -0.45 -11.31 -12.80
CA VAL A 136 0.20 -11.77 -11.58
C VAL A 136 1.66 -11.33 -11.63
N PHE A 137 2.08 -10.51 -10.65
CA PHE A 137 3.47 -10.07 -10.53
C PHE A 137 4.34 -11.18 -9.94
N CYS A 138 3.93 -11.70 -8.78
CA CYS A 138 4.62 -12.77 -8.07
C CYS A 138 3.64 -13.58 -7.22
N LYS A 139 4.10 -14.74 -6.75
CA LYS A 139 3.40 -15.55 -5.76
C LYS A 139 4.21 -15.62 -4.48
N VAL A 140 3.63 -15.15 -3.38
CA VAL A 140 4.24 -15.26 -2.06
C VAL A 140 4.12 -16.68 -1.53
N LYS A 141 5.11 -17.10 -0.73
CA LYS A 141 5.03 -18.35 0.02
C LYS A 141 4.01 -18.21 1.14
N ASN A 142 3.18 -19.22 1.28
CA ASN A 142 2.18 -19.27 2.34
C ASN A 142 2.75 -19.99 3.58
N PRO A 143 2.33 -19.59 4.79
CA PRO A 143 2.60 -20.39 5.98
C PRO A 143 1.94 -21.76 5.88
N PRO A 144 2.46 -22.79 6.55
CA PRO A 144 1.82 -24.10 6.60
C PRO A 144 0.34 -24.02 7.02
N GLY A 145 -0.53 -24.70 6.29
CA GLY A 145 -1.96 -24.74 6.59
C GLY A 145 -2.75 -23.49 6.19
N ARG A 146 -2.15 -22.54 5.45
CA ARG A 146 -2.84 -21.36 4.89
C ARG A 146 -2.71 -21.34 3.38
N ASP A 147 -3.73 -20.82 2.71
CA ASP A 147 -3.82 -20.66 1.25
C ASP A 147 -3.47 -19.24 0.78
N ASN A 148 -3.09 -18.36 1.72
CA ASN A 148 -2.67 -16.99 1.45
C ASN A 148 -1.45 -16.59 2.29
N GLY A 149 -0.67 -15.63 1.80
CA GLY A 149 0.52 -15.12 2.46
C GLY A 149 0.26 -14.13 3.59
N GLY A 150 -0.97 -13.63 3.71
CA GLY A 150 -1.33 -12.57 4.65
C GLY A 150 -0.54 -11.31 4.37
N CYS A 151 -0.41 -10.94 3.09
CA CYS A 151 0.29 -9.71 2.70
C CYS A 151 -0.39 -8.48 3.29
N ASP A 152 0.44 -7.52 3.72
CA ASP A 152 0.01 -6.25 4.30
C ASP A 152 0.68 -5.11 3.53
N GLY A 153 1.60 -4.35 4.10
CA GLY A 153 2.29 -3.28 3.40
C GLY A 153 3.54 -3.73 2.63
N ALA A 154 4.14 -2.82 1.87
CA ALA A 154 5.35 -3.07 1.09
C ALA A 154 6.17 -1.81 0.86
N THR A 155 7.42 -2.00 0.45
CA THR A 155 8.29 -0.94 -0.05
C THR A 155 9.15 -1.43 -1.21
N ILE A 156 9.81 -0.50 -1.92
CA ILE A 156 10.66 -0.77 -3.08
C ILE A 156 12.03 -0.13 -2.90
N ASP A 157 13.09 -0.80 -3.35
CA ASP A 157 14.45 -0.26 -3.31
C ASP A 157 14.87 0.42 -4.62
N GLU A 158 16.07 0.99 -4.63
CA GLU A 158 16.66 1.68 -5.78
C GLU A 158 16.90 0.78 -7.01
N HIS A 159 16.86 -0.54 -6.87
CA HIS A 159 16.97 -1.50 -7.96
C HIS A 159 15.62 -2.02 -8.43
N GLY A 160 14.53 -1.60 -7.78
CA GLY A 160 13.17 -2.05 -8.08
C GLY A 160 12.80 -3.37 -7.41
N ASN A 161 13.56 -3.84 -6.43
CA ASN A 161 13.16 -5.00 -5.65
C ASN A 161 12.05 -4.62 -4.67
N LEU A 162 11.02 -5.45 -4.59
CA LEU A 162 9.87 -5.26 -3.71
C LEU A 162 10.05 -6.07 -2.42
N TYR A 163 9.82 -5.42 -1.29
CA TYR A 163 9.84 -5.99 0.05
C TYR A 163 8.41 -6.08 0.56
N LEU A 164 7.82 -7.27 0.54
CA LEU A 164 6.42 -7.51 0.89
C LEU A 164 6.32 -8.05 2.30
N THR A 165 5.58 -7.38 3.18
CA THR A 165 5.30 -7.93 4.52
C THR A 165 4.33 -9.09 4.40
N THR A 166 4.65 -10.21 5.02
CA THR A 166 3.86 -11.44 4.99
C THR A 166 3.87 -12.14 6.34
N ALA A 167 3.07 -13.18 6.49
CA ALA A 167 3.08 -13.99 7.71
C ALA A 167 4.41 -14.76 7.94
N LEU A 168 5.30 -14.82 6.95
CA LEU A 168 6.63 -15.46 7.05
C LEU A 168 7.78 -14.46 7.22
N GLY A 169 7.49 -13.17 7.41
CA GLY A 169 8.48 -12.10 7.40
C GLY A 169 8.38 -11.25 6.14
N LEU A 170 9.48 -10.60 5.74
CA LEU A 170 9.54 -9.83 4.50
C LEU A 170 9.97 -10.75 3.35
N GLN A 171 9.09 -11.04 2.43
CA GLN A 171 9.44 -11.75 1.20
C GLN A 171 9.92 -10.74 0.16
N VAL A 172 11.10 -10.96 -0.40
CA VAL A 172 11.74 -10.03 -1.34
C VAL A 172 11.66 -10.59 -2.74
N PHE A 173 11.23 -9.77 -3.69
CA PHE A 173 11.09 -10.12 -5.09
C PHE A 173 11.82 -9.11 -5.97
N GLY A 174 12.49 -9.60 -7.01
CA GLY A 174 13.09 -8.74 -8.03
C GLY A 174 12.05 -8.09 -8.96
N PRO A 175 12.50 -7.17 -9.82
CA PRO A 175 11.58 -6.39 -10.70
C PRO A 175 10.76 -7.25 -11.68
N SER A 176 11.21 -8.44 -12.00
CA SER A 176 10.48 -9.39 -12.87
C SER A 176 9.57 -10.36 -12.09
N GLY A 177 9.51 -10.23 -10.74
CA GLY A 177 8.70 -11.07 -9.86
C GLY A 177 9.39 -12.34 -9.38
N GLU A 178 10.69 -12.52 -9.66
CA GLU A 178 11.49 -13.63 -9.14
C GLU A 178 11.74 -13.49 -7.64
N ALA A 179 11.58 -14.59 -6.89
CA ALA A 179 11.81 -14.59 -5.45
C ALA A 179 13.31 -14.52 -5.15
N LEU A 180 13.74 -13.48 -4.42
CA LEU A 180 15.12 -13.29 -4.00
C LEU A 180 15.41 -13.87 -2.62
N GLY A 181 14.43 -13.87 -1.70
CA GLY A 181 14.61 -14.43 -0.37
C GLY A 181 13.56 -13.97 0.62
N VAL A 182 13.81 -14.25 1.90
CA VAL A 182 12.98 -13.84 3.03
C VAL A 182 13.87 -13.21 4.09
N ILE A 183 13.51 -12.04 4.56
CA ILE A 183 14.09 -11.42 5.75
C ILE A 183 13.20 -11.80 6.92
N GLU A 184 13.73 -12.58 7.84
CA GLU A 184 13.01 -12.99 9.05
C GLU A 184 12.81 -11.80 9.97
N VAL A 185 11.62 -11.68 10.53
CA VAL A 185 11.25 -10.68 11.53
C VAL A 185 10.71 -11.43 12.74
N PRO A 186 11.11 -11.09 13.97
CA PRO A 186 10.69 -11.83 15.17
C PRO A 186 9.17 -11.85 15.40
N GLU A 187 8.46 -10.84 14.91
CA GLU A 187 7.00 -10.75 14.95
C GLU A 187 6.47 -10.60 13.53
N GLN A 188 5.21 -10.97 13.28
CA GLN A 188 4.60 -10.79 11.97
C GLN A 188 4.59 -9.31 11.57
N PRO A 189 5.28 -8.93 10.49
CA PRO A 189 5.34 -7.56 10.03
C PRO A 189 3.99 -7.12 9.44
N SER A 190 3.71 -5.82 9.53
CA SER A 190 2.53 -5.18 8.96
C SER A 190 2.86 -4.15 7.88
N ASN A 191 3.96 -3.40 8.05
CA ASN A 191 4.42 -2.47 7.01
C ASN A 191 5.94 -2.28 7.09
N CYS A 192 6.53 -1.76 6.02
CA CYS A 192 7.96 -1.48 5.98
C CYS A 192 8.25 -0.26 5.08
N THR A 193 9.33 0.44 5.40
CA THR A 193 9.79 1.58 4.60
C THR A 193 11.28 1.78 4.77
N PHE A 194 11.94 2.27 3.74
CA PHE A 194 13.31 2.72 3.83
C PHE A 194 13.40 4.13 4.42
N GLY A 195 14.50 4.41 5.12
CA GLY A 195 14.75 5.72 5.71
C GLY A 195 16.15 5.81 6.30
N GLY A 196 16.33 6.75 7.24
CA GLY A 196 17.62 7.09 7.79
C GLY A 196 18.39 8.10 6.93
N PRO A 197 19.53 8.65 7.42
CA PRO A 197 20.25 9.71 6.72
C PRO A 197 20.79 9.30 5.34
N ASP A 198 21.08 8.02 5.16
CA ASP A 198 21.62 7.43 3.93
C ASP A 198 20.56 6.71 3.09
N GLY A 199 19.29 6.65 3.58
CA GLY A 199 18.21 5.90 2.96
C GLY A 199 18.39 4.38 3.01
N LYS A 200 19.37 3.86 3.76
CA LYS A 200 19.72 2.43 3.83
C LYS A 200 19.25 1.72 5.10
N THR A 201 18.35 2.31 5.83
CA THR A 201 17.73 1.64 6.97
C THR A 201 16.32 1.23 6.60
N LEU A 202 16.04 -0.06 6.56
CA LEU A 202 14.70 -0.60 6.39
C LEU A 202 14.03 -0.68 7.76
N TYR A 203 13.00 0.12 7.98
CA TYR A 203 12.14 0.09 9.16
C TYR A 203 10.96 -0.83 8.92
N VAL A 204 10.61 -1.63 9.91
CA VAL A 204 9.53 -2.62 9.82
C VAL A 204 8.65 -2.52 11.06
N THR A 205 7.39 -2.17 10.87
CA THR A 205 6.39 -2.27 11.94
C THR A 205 5.88 -3.71 12.02
N ALA A 206 5.85 -4.28 13.21
CA ALA A 206 5.42 -5.65 13.43
C ALA A 206 4.74 -5.75 14.79
N ARG A 207 3.48 -6.13 14.81
CA ARG A 207 2.65 -6.32 16.01
C ARG A 207 2.87 -5.23 17.07
N THR A 208 3.75 -5.48 18.05
CA THR A 208 4.02 -4.60 19.20
C THR A 208 5.34 -3.84 19.08
N SER A 209 6.13 -4.08 18.02
CA SER A 209 7.51 -3.63 17.89
C SER A 209 7.77 -2.88 16.57
N LEU A 210 8.80 -2.05 16.60
CA LEU A 210 9.43 -1.46 15.42
C LEU A 210 10.84 -2.04 15.29
N TYR A 211 11.09 -2.71 14.18
CA TYR A 211 12.41 -3.26 13.84
C TYR A 211 13.12 -2.38 12.84
N SER A 212 14.45 -2.46 12.79
CA SER A 212 15.26 -1.82 11.77
C SER A 212 16.37 -2.73 11.30
N PHE A 213 16.62 -2.73 9.98
CA PHE A 213 17.66 -3.51 9.34
C PHE A 213 18.57 -2.56 8.57
N LYS A 214 19.90 -2.72 8.71
CA LYS A 214 20.86 -2.04 7.83
C LYS A 214 20.94 -2.78 6.52
N MET A 215 20.67 -2.05 5.43
CA MET A 215 20.65 -2.58 4.08
C MET A 215 21.87 -2.13 3.29
N LEU A 216 22.26 -2.90 2.29
CA LEU A 216 23.34 -2.52 1.36
C LEU A 216 22.83 -1.54 0.28
N VAL A 217 21.54 -1.56 0.01
CA VAL A 217 20.82 -0.72 -0.95
C VAL A 217 20.00 0.34 -0.22
N LYS A 218 19.64 1.40 -0.91
CA LYS A 218 18.71 2.41 -0.38
C LYS A 218 17.29 2.23 -0.95
N GLY A 219 16.33 2.78 -0.25
CA GLY A 219 14.97 2.89 -0.75
C GLY A 219 14.84 3.83 -1.95
N HIS A 220 13.74 3.71 -2.62
CA HIS A 220 13.33 4.61 -3.70
C HIS A 220 12.47 5.75 -3.16
#